data_aa85cd0af10c65a4bddef42d2983c7d5
#
_entry.id   aa85cd0af10c65a4bddef42d2983c7d5
#
_cell.length_a   1.000
_cell.length_b   1.000
_cell.length_c   1.000
_cell.angle_alpha   90.00
_cell.angle_beta   90.00
_cell.angle_gamma   90.00
#
_symmetry.space_group_name_H-M   'P 1'
#
loop_
_entity.id
_entity.type
_entity.pdbx_description
1 polymer ?
#
loop_
_entity_poly.entity_id
_entity_poly.type
_entity_poly.pdbx_seq_one_letter_code
_entity_poly.pdbx_strand_id
1 'polypeptide(L)'
;MTINPSGMAEMARKMEEAGKRMEAAQKSGDSAAAGKAMGDILGAVGGGNGVPIPSADLKAMLPETIGDMKRGNVEAQSGQAMGFGGSVAKATYAAGERRAELSIVDSGGIAGLAAMAGWANMTMDKDADGKIEKVYKDGARTVHEEYRKDGSQGEMTVILANGVIVSAEGGRVDMAALKSMVASVDLARLEATKRAAKN
;
A
#
# COMPACT_ATOMS: atom_id res chain seq x y z
N MET A 1 -10.25 -15.60 -23.75
CA MET A 1 -10.95 -14.89 -22.68
C MET A 1 -11.83 -13.83 -23.32
N THR A 2 -13.14 -14.00 -23.27
CA THR A 2 -14.08 -13.04 -23.86
C THR A 2 -14.33 -11.95 -22.84
N ILE A 3 -13.86 -10.74 -23.12
CA ILE A 3 -14.13 -9.57 -22.27
C ILE A 3 -15.60 -9.22 -22.45
N ASN A 4 -16.37 -9.29 -21.37
CA ASN A 4 -17.80 -8.96 -21.39
C ASN A 4 -18.01 -7.44 -21.53
N PRO A 5 -18.54 -6.94 -22.65
CA PRO A 5 -18.72 -5.49 -22.90
C PRO A 5 -19.60 -4.80 -21.86
N SER A 6 -20.56 -5.53 -21.27
CA SER A 6 -21.47 -5.00 -20.24
C SER A 6 -20.73 -4.66 -18.94
N GLY A 7 -19.72 -5.44 -18.57
CA GLY A 7 -18.92 -5.18 -17.35
C GLY A 7 -18.04 -3.93 -17.47
N MET A 8 -17.50 -3.66 -18.67
CA MET A 8 -16.72 -2.45 -18.93
C MET A 8 -17.59 -1.19 -18.90
N ALA A 9 -18.80 -1.23 -19.44
CA ALA A 9 -19.73 -0.10 -19.40
C ALA A 9 -20.22 0.22 -17.98
N GLU A 10 -20.45 -0.80 -17.16
CA GLU A 10 -20.82 -0.64 -15.74
C GLU A 10 -19.67 -0.08 -14.90
N MET A 11 -18.44 -0.53 -15.15
CA MET A 11 -17.23 0.00 -14.51
C MET A 11 -17.01 1.46 -14.89
N ALA A 12 -17.15 1.82 -16.16
CA ALA A 12 -17.02 3.21 -16.62
C ALA A 12 -18.04 4.14 -15.96
N ARG A 13 -19.30 3.70 -15.82
CA ARG A 13 -20.35 4.47 -15.11
C ARG A 13 -20.02 4.67 -13.64
N LYS A 14 -19.57 3.61 -12.94
CA LYS A 14 -19.17 3.70 -11.52
C LYS A 14 -17.99 4.65 -11.31
N MET A 15 -17.01 4.63 -12.21
CA MET A 15 -15.89 5.56 -12.18
C MET A 15 -16.31 7.01 -12.42
N GLU A 16 -17.24 7.26 -13.36
CA GLU A 16 -17.76 8.59 -13.63
C GLU A 16 -18.57 9.14 -12.43
N GLU A 17 -19.44 8.33 -11.83
CA GLU A 17 -20.20 8.72 -10.62
C GLU A 17 -19.27 9.00 -9.43
N ALA A 18 -18.23 8.17 -9.23
CA ALA A 18 -17.28 8.37 -8.15
C ALA A 18 -16.42 9.63 -8.38
N GLY A 19 -16.04 9.92 -9.61
CA GLY A 19 -15.37 11.17 -9.99
C GLY A 19 -16.21 12.41 -9.68
N LYS A 20 -17.51 12.39 -10.01
CA LYS A 20 -18.45 13.49 -9.67
C LYS A 20 -18.61 13.68 -8.16
N ARG A 21 -18.65 12.59 -7.39
CA ARG A 21 -18.72 12.65 -5.92
C ARG A 21 -17.43 13.21 -5.31
N MET A 22 -16.28 12.85 -5.86
CA MET A 22 -14.99 13.40 -5.41
C MET A 22 -14.88 14.89 -5.67
N GLU A 23 -15.30 15.36 -6.87
CA GLU A 23 -15.32 16.77 -7.19
C GLU A 23 -16.28 17.57 -6.28
N ALA A 24 -17.45 17.02 -5.99
CA ALA A 24 -18.41 17.62 -5.05
C ALA A 24 -17.84 17.69 -3.62
N ALA A 25 -17.17 16.63 -3.15
CA ALA A 25 -16.55 16.58 -1.84
C ALA A 25 -15.38 17.56 -1.69
N GLN A 26 -14.56 17.72 -2.75
CA GLN A 26 -13.50 18.74 -2.77
C GLN A 26 -14.08 20.17 -2.71
N LYS A 27 -15.16 20.44 -3.42
CA LYS A 27 -15.83 21.75 -3.40
C LYS A 27 -16.49 22.07 -2.07
N SER A 28 -16.97 21.06 -1.34
CA SER A 28 -17.59 21.23 -0.02
C SER A 28 -16.59 21.23 1.14
N GLY A 29 -15.31 20.87 0.90
CA GLY A 29 -14.30 20.73 1.95
C GLY A 29 -14.54 19.56 2.90
N ASP A 30 -15.44 18.64 2.53
CA ASP A 30 -15.78 17.46 3.34
C ASP A 30 -14.78 16.32 3.08
N SER A 31 -13.77 16.23 3.95
CA SER A 31 -12.73 15.20 3.89
C SER A 31 -13.28 13.78 4.10
N ALA A 32 -14.38 13.62 4.83
CA ALA A 32 -15.01 12.31 5.04
C ALA A 32 -15.74 11.85 3.76
N ALA A 33 -16.42 12.75 3.06
CA ALA A 33 -17.05 12.47 1.78
C ALA A 33 -16.02 12.20 0.69
N ALA A 34 -14.87 12.90 0.70
CA ALA A 34 -13.76 12.64 -0.22
C ALA A 34 -13.13 11.26 0.03
N GLY A 35 -12.92 10.88 1.30
CA GLY A 35 -12.43 9.56 1.69
C GLY A 35 -13.38 8.43 1.27
N LYS A 36 -14.69 8.64 1.43
CA LYS A 36 -15.70 7.67 0.99
C LYS A 36 -15.75 7.54 -0.54
N ALA A 37 -15.70 8.65 -1.29
CA ALA A 37 -15.66 8.64 -2.75
C ALA A 37 -14.40 7.93 -3.28
N MET A 38 -13.25 8.13 -2.63
CA MET A 38 -12.02 7.41 -2.92
C MET A 38 -12.17 5.91 -2.62
N GLY A 39 -12.79 5.55 -1.48
CA GLY A 39 -13.10 4.16 -1.14
C GLY A 39 -14.04 3.48 -2.16
N ASP A 40 -15.03 4.20 -2.66
CA ASP A 40 -15.96 3.72 -3.70
C ASP A 40 -15.24 3.50 -5.04
N ILE A 41 -14.30 4.39 -5.41
CA ILE A 41 -13.45 4.22 -6.61
C ILE A 41 -12.54 3.00 -6.45
N LEU A 42 -11.84 2.88 -5.33
CA LEU A 42 -10.99 1.75 -5.01
C LEU A 42 -11.79 0.44 -4.96
N GLY A 43 -13.00 0.47 -4.42
CA GLY A 43 -13.91 -0.69 -4.40
C GLY A 43 -14.44 -1.08 -5.78
N ALA A 44 -14.69 -0.10 -6.66
CA ALA A 44 -15.21 -0.34 -8.01
C ALA A 44 -14.11 -0.82 -8.99
N VAL A 45 -12.92 -0.26 -8.89
CA VAL A 45 -11.74 -0.64 -9.71
C VAL A 45 -11.09 -1.90 -9.19
N GLY A 46 -11.22 -2.15 -7.91
CA GLY A 46 -10.49 -3.16 -7.17
C GLY A 46 -11.33 -4.31 -6.66
N GLY A 47 -12.32 -4.79 -7.39
CA GLY A 47 -13.05 -6.01 -7.07
C GLY A 47 -12.12 -7.23 -6.92
N GLY A 48 -11.22 -7.19 -5.94
CA GLY A 48 -10.48 -8.35 -5.47
C GLY A 48 -11.47 -9.38 -4.96
N ASN A 49 -11.49 -10.56 -5.59
CA ASN A 49 -12.41 -11.64 -5.25
C ASN A 49 -12.06 -12.35 -3.92
N GLY A 50 -11.20 -11.76 -3.10
CA GLY A 50 -10.74 -12.35 -1.85
C GLY A 50 -11.08 -11.51 -0.61
N VAL A 51 -11.34 -12.20 0.51
CA VAL A 51 -11.40 -11.56 1.82
C VAL A 51 -9.97 -11.14 2.21
N PRO A 52 -9.74 -9.88 2.61
CA PRO A 52 -8.41 -9.44 3.05
C PRO A 52 -7.87 -10.30 4.18
N ILE A 53 -6.56 -10.44 4.26
CA ILE A 53 -5.87 -11.07 5.39
C ILE A 53 -6.30 -10.32 6.67
N PRO A 54 -6.71 -11.01 7.74
CA PRO A 54 -7.11 -10.37 8.99
C PRO A 54 -6.02 -9.41 9.50
N SER A 55 -6.42 -8.21 9.93
CA SER A 55 -5.47 -7.20 10.41
C SER A 55 -4.64 -7.67 11.62
N ALA A 56 -5.18 -8.59 12.42
CA ALA A 56 -4.44 -9.24 13.52
C ALA A 56 -3.27 -10.10 13.00
N ASP A 57 -3.47 -10.80 11.88
CA ASP A 57 -2.42 -11.62 11.26
C ASP A 57 -1.35 -10.75 10.64
N LEU A 58 -1.73 -9.64 9.98
CA LEU A 58 -0.77 -8.64 9.48
C LEU A 58 0.03 -8.02 10.63
N LYS A 59 -0.62 -7.69 11.76
CA LYS A 59 0.03 -7.17 12.96
C LYS A 59 1.07 -8.14 13.52
N ALA A 60 0.78 -9.44 13.52
CA ALA A 60 1.69 -10.48 14.01
C ALA A 60 2.96 -10.62 13.12
N MET A 61 2.94 -10.11 11.90
CA MET A 61 4.08 -10.11 10.99
C MET A 61 5.03 -8.91 11.17
N LEU A 62 4.61 -7.91 11.96
CA LEU A 62 5.45 -6.75 12.27
C LEU A 62 6.47 -7.13 13.36
N PRO A 63 7.79 -7.07 13.09
CA PRO A 63 8.82 -7.50 14.04
C PRO A 63 8.86 -6.58 15.28
N GLU A 64 9.38 -7.08 16.39
CA GLU A 64 9.55 -6.28 17.62
C GLU A 64 10.76 -5.35 17.55
N THR A 65 11.76 -5.74 16.76
CA THR A 65 12.99 -4.97 16.55
C THR A 65 13.43 -5.08 15.10
N ILE A 66 14.04 -4.04 14.56
CA ILE A 66 14.66 -4.01 13.23
C ILE A 66 16.03 -3.39 13.38
N GLY A 67 17.09 -4.21 13.35
CA GLY A 67 18.42 -3.78 13.73
C GLY A 67 18.43 -3.27 15.18
N ASP A 68 18.83 -2.02 15.38
CA ASP A 68 18.84 -1.36 16.68
C ASP A 68 17.57 -0.57 16.99
N MET A 69 16.63 -0.49 16.04
CA MET A 69 15.36 0.23 16.21
C MET A 69 14.34 -0.66 16.93
N LYS A 70 13.74 -0.15 17.98
CA LYS A 70 12.69 -0.83 18.76
C LYS A 70 11.32 -0.39 18.27
N ARG A 71 10.40 -1.37 18.22
CA ARG A 71 9.00 -1.12 17.91
C ARG A 71 8.36 -0.28 19.02
N GLY A 72 7.67 0.77 18.60
CA GLY A 72 6.84 1.62 19.44
C GLY A 72 5.36 1.27 19.28
N ASN A 73 4.57 2.25 18.81
CA ASN A 73 3.14 2.07 18.61
C ASN A 73 2.86 1.07 17.48
N VAL A 74 1.84 0.23 17.68
CA VAL A 74 1.34 -0.70 16.68
C VAL A 74 -0.15 -0.49 16.50
N GLU A 75 -0.57 -0.28 15.28
CA GLU A 75 -1.98 -0.16 14.90
C GLU A 75 -2.34 -1.26 13.92
N ALA A 76 -3.55 -1.82 14.06
CA ALA A 76 -4.09 -2.79 13.12
C ALA A 76 -5.59 -2.52 12.95
N GLN A 77 -6.01 -2.35 11.71
CA GLN A 77 -7.39 -2.00 11.37
C GLN A 77 -7.87 -2.85 10.20
N SER A 78 -9.15 -3.23 10.21
CA SER A 78 -9.80 -3.87 9.09
C SER A 78 -10.78 -2.89 8.44
N GLY A 79 -10.84 -2.88 7.12
CA GLY A 79 -11.44 -1.81 6.32
C GLY A 79 -12.93 -1.65 6.40
N GLN A 80 -13.66 -2.56 7.05
CA GLN A 80 -15.08 -2.35 7.35
C GLN A 80 -15.29 -1.12 8.26
N ALA A 81 -14.32 -0.80 9.12
CA ALA A 81 -14.34 0.39 9.97
C ALA A 81 -13.93 1.67 9.25
N MET A 82 -13.25 1.57 8.09
CA MET A 82 -12.69 2.70 7.34
C MET A 82 -13.36 2.94 5.98
N GLY A 83 -14.42 2.20 5.63
CA GLY A 83 -15.18 2.37 4.38
C GLY A 83 -14.49 1.83 3.12
N PHE A 84 -13.34 1.18 3.23
CA PHE A 84 -12.71 0.43 2.14
C PHE A 84 -12.47 -1.02 2.55
N GLY A 85 -12.67 -1.96 1.62
CA GLY A 85 -12.62 -3.40 1.90
C GLY A 85 -11.20 -3.96 2.01
N GLY A 86 -10.38 -3.47 2.97
CA GLY A 86 -9.01 -3.92 3.15
C GLY A 86 -8.62 -4.12 4.61
N SER A 87 -7.39 -4.54 4.88
CA SER A 87 -6.77 -4.63 6.18
C SER A 87 -5.43 -3.91 6.19
N VAL A 88 -5.10 -3.24 7.28
CA VAL A 88 -3.86 -2.52 7.49
C VAL A 88 -3.27 -2.90 8.83
N ALA A 89 -1.97 -3.09 8.88
CA ALA A 89 -1.21 -3.12 10.12
C ALA A 89 0.03 -2.24 9.93
N LYS A 90 0.33 -1.39 10.92
CA LYS A 90 1.50 -0.51 10.91
C LYS A 90 2.14 -0.44 12.28
N ALA A 91 3.44 -0.21 12.30
CA ALA A 91 4.20 -0.01 13.54
C ALA A 91 5.26 1.07 13.34
N THR A 92 5.46 1.87 14.36
CA THR A 92 6.57 2.83 14.43
C THR A 92 7.80 2.18 15.04
N TYR A 93 8.98 2.58 14.57
CA TYR A 93 10.28 2.13 15.06
C TYR A 93 11.16 3.33 15.36
N ALA A 94 11.96 3.22 16.41
CA ALA A 94 12.82 4.32 16.83
C ALA A 94 14.15 3.86 17.40
N ALA A 95 15.22 4.62 17.11
CA ALA A 95 16.52 4.52 17.74
C ALA A 95 17.19 5.89 17.75
N GLY A 96 17.33 6.50 18.93
CA GLY A 96 17.82 7.87 19.06
C GLY A 96 16.90 8.87 18.33
N GLU A 97 17.45 9.61 17.38
CA GLU A 97 16.68 10.57 16.56
C GLU A 97 16.05 9.95 15.31
N ARG A 98 16.42 8.71 14.96
CA ARG A 98 15.85 8.00 13.82
C ARG A 98 14.43 7.54 14.13
N ARG A 99 13.54 7.78 13.18
CA ARG A 99 12.14 7.37 13.24
C ARG A 99 11.76 6.76 11.91
N ALA A 100 11.06 5.63 11.97
CA ALA A 100 10.51 5.00 10.80
C ALA A 100 9.16 4.35 11.09
N GLU A 101 8.35 4.17 10.07
CA GLU A 101 7.12 3.40 10.11
C GLU A 101 7.23 2.24 9.11
N LEU A 102 6.77 1.07 9.50
CA LEU A 102 6.61 -0.10 8.66
C LEU A 102 5.13 -0.42 8.59
N SER A 103 4.59 -0.55 7.40
CA SER A 103 3.18 -0.84 7.18
C SER A 103 2.98 -2.02 6.23
N ILE A 104 1.91 -2.79 6.47
CA ILE A 104 1.44 -3.88 5.62
C ILE A 104 -0.03 -3.62 5.31
N VAL A 105 -0.36 -3.54 4.03
CA VAL A 105 -1.71 -3.26 3.54
C VAL A 105 -2.18 -4.40 2.64
N ASP A 106 -3.35 -4.94 2.91
CA ASP A 106 -4.04 -5.89 2.02
C ASP A 106 -5.43 -5.37 1.68
N SER A 107 -5.65 -5.02 0.43
CA SER A 107 -6.92 -4.58 -0.11
C SER A 107 -7.81 -5.71 -0.66
N GLY A 108 -7.52 -6.98 -0.31
CA GLY A 108 -8.31 -8.13 -0.75
C GLY A 108 -7.97 -8.63 -2.15
N GLY A 109 -6.82 -8.23 -2.73
CA GLY A 109 -6.34 -8.71 -4.04
C GLY A 109 -5.92 -7.60 -4.99
N ILE A 110 -6.28 -7.73 -6.28
CA ILE A 110 -5.80 -6.88 -7.39
C ILE A 110 -6.08 -5.36 -7.23
N ALA A 111 -6.94 -4.98 -6.29
CA ALA A 111 -7.24 -3.57 -6.01
C ALA A 111 -6.01 -2.76 -5.58
N GLY A 112 -5.14 -3.32 -4.78
CA GLY A 112 -3.86 -2.69 -4.43
C GLY A 112 -2.97 -2.47 -5.65
N LEU A 113 -3.01 -3.41 -6.60
CA LEU A 113 -2.30 -3.28 -7.87
C LEU A 113 -2.90 -2.21 -8.78
N ALA A 114 -4.21 -2.00 -8.76
CA ALA A 114 -4.86 -0.99 -9.61
C ALA A 114 -4.53 0.44 -9.15
N ALA A 115 -4.45 0.68 -7.84
CA ALA A 115 -4.05 1.97 -7.29
C ALA A 115 -2.58 2.32 -7.66
N MET A 116 -1.76 1.30 -7.91
CA MET A 116 -0.35 1.43 -8.29
C MET A 116 -0.06 0.91 -9.72
N ALA A 117 -1.12 0.80 -10.56
CA ALA A 117 -1.00 0.29 -11.92
C ALA A 117 -0.03 1.12 -12.79
N GLY A 118 0.16 2.39 -12.46
CA GLY A 118 1.19 3.23 -13.08
C GLY A 118 2.61 2.70 -12.86
N TRP A 119 2.87 2.02 -11.74
CA TRP A 119 4.20 1.47 -11.42
C TRP A 119 4.36 0.01 -11.89
N ALA A 120 3.25 -0.72 -12.04
CA ALA A 120 3.27 -2.16 -12.31
C ALA A 120 4.01 -2.56 -13.60
N ASN A 121 4.10 -1.64 -14.56
CA ASN A 121 4.76 -1.85 -15.86
C ASN A 121 5.85 -0.81 -16.16
N MET A 122 6.25 -0.02 -15.18
CA MET A 122 7.25 1.04 -15.32
C MET A 122 8.58 0.60 -14.71
N THR A 123 9.66 0.89 -15.41
CA THR A 123 11.01 0.92 -14.84
C THR A 123 11.44 2.37 -14.89
N MET A 124 11.81 2.94 -13.76
CA MET A 124 12.20 4.34 -13.64
C MET A 124 13.43 4.45 -12.77
N ASP A 125 14.37 5.29 -13.18
CA ASP A 125 15.50 5.74 -12.38
C ASP A 125 15.63 7.25 -12.61
N LYS A 126 15.24 8.03 -11.61
CA LYS A 126 15.25 9.49 -11.66
C LYS A 126 16.13 10.03 -10.54
N ASP A 127 17.06 10.88 -10.92
CA ASP A 127 17.92 11.62 -10.01
C ASP A 127 17.77 13.12 -10.34
N ALA A 128 17.04 13.84 -9.50
CA ALA A 128 16.78 15.26 -9.70
C ALA A 128 16.55 15.98 -8.36
N ASP A 129 17.02 17.20 -8.25
CA ASP A 129 16.76 18.11 -7.12
C ASP A 129 17.09 17.51 -5.73
N GLY A 130 18.17 16.71 -5.66
CA GLY A 130 18.60 16.06 -4.42
C GLY A 130 17.73 14.88 -3.99
N LYS A 131 16.80 14.42 -4.86
CA LYS A 131 15.92 13.28 -4.66
C LYS A 131 16.25 12.18 -5.66
N ILE A 132 16.22 10.96 -5.20
CA ILE A 132 16.33 9.76 -6.04
C ILE A 132 15.01 9.01 -5.95
N GLU A 133 14.48 8.61 -7.10
CA GLU A 133 13.28 7.81 -7.23
C GLU A 133 13.52 6.68 -8.22
N LYS A 134 13.26 5.44 -7.80
CA LYS A 134 13.44 4.23 -8.60
C LYS A 134 12.22 3.35 -8.54
N VAL A 135 11.82 2.85 -9.70
CA VAL A 135 10.82 1.78 -9.82
C VAL A 135 11.42 0.65 -10.62
N TYR A 136 11.38 -0.56 -10.07
CA TYR A 136 11.91 -1.74 -10.75
C TYR A 136 11.18 -3.02 -10.34
N LYS A 137 11.44 -4.11 -11.08
CA LYS A 137 10.96 -5.44 -10.76
C LYS A 137 12.03 -6.23 -10.00
N ASP A 138 11.59 -6.89 -8.93
CA ASP A 138 12.35 -7.94 -8.23
C ASP A 138 11.52 -9.24 -8.29
N GLY A 139 11.79 -10.05 -9.30
CA GLY A 139 10.96 -11.20 -9.65
C GLY A 139 9.55 -10.77 -10.03
N ALA A 140 8.55 -11.29 -9.31
CA ALA A 140 7.14 -10.93 -9.50
C ALA A 140 6.70 -9.69 -8.72
N ARG A 141 7.58 -9.12 -7.90
CA ARG A 141 7.33 -7.95 -7.06
C ARG A 141 7.64 -6.66 -7.82
N THR A 142 6.93 -5.59 -7.50
CA THR A 142 7.29 -4.24 -7.94
C THR A 142 7.84 -3.49 -6.75
N VAL A 143 9.02 -2.90 -6.91
CA VAL A 143 9.70 -2.13 -5.87
C VAL A 143 9.73 -0.67 -6.29
N HIS A 144 9.34 0.21 -5.37
CA HIS A 144 9.51 1.66 -5.47
C HIS A 144 10.39 2.13 -4.33
N GLU A 145 11.43 2.86 -4.66
CA GLU A 145 12.36 3.51 -3.72
C GLU A 145 12.35 5.01 -3.99
N GLU A 146 12.15 5.78 -2.95
CA GLU A 146 12.24 7.23 -3.00
C GLU A 146 13.03 7.74 -1.80
N TYR A 147 14.05 8.55 -2.00
CA TYR A 147 14.83 9.11 -0.90
C TYR A 147 15.55 10.39 -1.27
N ARG A 148 15.79 11.21 -0.25
CA ARG A 148 16.63 12.38 -0.36
C ARG A 148 18.10 12.02 -0.17
N LYS A 149 18.96 12.61 -0.98
CA LYS A 149 20.43 12.38 -0.92
C LYS A 149 21.06 12.83 0.40
N ASP A 150 20.43 13.79 1.07
CA ASP A 150 20.86 14.27 2.40
C ASP A 150 20.45 13.34 3.54
N GLY A 151 19.76 12.22 3.24
CA GLY A 151 19.30 11.25 4.22
C GLY A 151 18.17 11.74 5.13
N SER A 152 17.59 12.91 4.86
CA SER A 152 16.55 13.50 5.71
C SER A 152 15.24 12.72 5.68
N GLN A 153 14.94 12.04 4.57
CA GLN A 153 13.71 11.29 4.37
C GLN A 153 13.90 10.20 3.32
N GLY A 154 13.25 9.07 3.52
CA GLY A 154 13.20 7.98 2.54
C GLY A 154 11.93 7.15 2.70
N GLU A 155 11.56 6.49 1.61
CA GLU A 155 10.46 5.55 1.52
C GLU A 155 10.86 4.38 0.61
N MET A 156 10.43 3.18 0.99
CA MET A 156 10.50 1.98 0.17
C MET A 156 9.14 1.29 0.20
N THR A 157 8.58 1.02 -0.94
CA THR A 157 7.33 0.29 -1.10
C THR A 157 7.57 -0.94 -1.97
N VAL A 158 7.08 -2.09 -1.51
CA VAL A 158 7.09 -3.36 -2.25
C VAL A 158 5.66 -3.83 -2.44
N ILE A 159 5.27 -4.01 -3.69
CA ILE A 159 4.00 -4.61 -4.08
C ILE A 159 4.24 -6.07 -4.40
N LEU A 160 3.64 -6.95 -3.62
CA LEU A 160 3.74 -8.40 -3.78
C LEU A 160 2.88 -8.90 -4.95
N ALA A 161 3.19 -10.09 -5.47
CA ALA A 161 2.47 -10.70 -6.59
C ALA A 161 0.97 -10.90 -6.31
N ASN A 162 0.59 -11.09 -5.05
CA ASN A 162 -0.80 -11.24 -4.63
C ASN A 162 -1.50 -9.90 -4.29
N GLY A 163 -0.86 -8.75 -4.52
CA GLY A 163 -1.41 -7.41 -4.30
C GLY A 163 -1.30 -6.89 -2.87
N VAL A 164 -0.63 -7.59 -1.96
CA VAL A 164 -0.27 -7.03 -0.65
C VAL A 164 0.85 -6.01 -0.84
N ILE A 165 0.76 -4.91 -0.12
CA ILE A 165 1.73 -3.82 -0.14
C ILE A 165 2.46 -3.80 1.19
N VAL A 166 3.79 -3.76 1.14
CA VAL A 166 4.65 -3.55 2.32
C VAL A 166 5.44 -2.28 2.08
N SER A 167 5.34 -1.30 2.97
CA SER A 167 6.09 -0.05 2.86
C SER A 167 6.81 0.30 4.16
N ALA A 168 8.00 0.85 4.01
CA ALA A 168 8.78 1.43 5.08
C ALA A 168 9.13 2.88 4.72
N GLU A 169 8.85 3.81 5.62
CA GLU A 169 9.20 5.22 5.46
C GLU A 169 9.89 5.74 6.73
N GLY A 170 10.75 6.73 6.59
CA GLY A 170 11.41 7.27 7.77
C GLY A 170 12.18 8.56 7.53
N GLY A 171 12.39 9.27 8.64
CA GLY A 171 13.27 10.42 8.73
C GLY A 171 14.60 10.07 9.39
N ARG A 172 15.71 10.57 8.82
CA ARG A 172 17.08 10.26 9.24
C ARG A 172 17.41 8.76 9.21
N VAL A 173 16.79 8.05 8.27
CA VAL A 173 16.96 6.63 8.02
C VAL A 173 17.41 6.48 6.58
N ASP A 174 18.51 5.78 6.38
CA ASP A 174 19.02 5.54 5.04
C ASP A 174 18.23 4.44 4.30
N MET A 175 18.41 4.36 2.99
CA MET A 175 17.72 3.36 2.17
C MET A 175 18.11 1.93 2.56
N ALA A 176 19.33 1.69 3.04
CA ALA A 176 19.75 0.36 3.49
C ALA A 176 18.95 -0.11 4.71
N ALA A 177 18.68 0.80 5.65
CA ALA A 177 17.82 0.52 6.80
C ALA A 177 16.37 0.29 6.38
N LEU A 178 15.81 1.09 5.45
CA LEU A 178 14.45 0.87 4.92
C LEU A 178 14.33 -0.49 4.20
N LYS A 179 15.33 -0.87 3.41
CA LYS A 179 15.40 -2.22 2.81
C LYS A 179 15.41 -3.32 3.87
N SER A 180 16.19 -3.14 4.93
CA SER A 180 16.23 -4.09 6.05
C SER A 180 14.89 -4.15 6.79
N MET A 181 14.17 -3.04 6.91
CA MET A 181 12.82 -3.00 7.48
C MET A 181 11.83 -3.84 6.66
N VAL A 182 11.77 -3.62 5.35
CA VAL A 182 10.90 -4.40 4.46
C VAL A 182 11.31 -5.88 4.46
N ALA A 183 12.62 -6.19 4.41
CA ALA A 183 13.14 -7.55 4.44
C ALA A 183 12.89 -8.28 5.78
N SER A 184 12.65 -7.55 6.87
CA SER A 184 12.32 -8.13 8.18
C SER A 184 10.90 -8.72 8.23
N VAL A 185 10.04 -8.34 7.26
CA VAL A 185 8.73 -8.95 7.06
C VAL A 185 8.90 -10.21 6.21
N ASP A 186 8.25 -11.29 6.59
CA ASP A 186 8.24 -12.52 5.79
C ASP A 186 7.36 -12.33 4.54
N LEU A 187 7.93 -11.71 3.51
CA LEU A 187 7.24 -11.42 2.25
C LEU A 187 6.77 -12.69 1.55
N ALA A 188 7.53 -13.80 1.65
CA ALA A 188 7.16 -15.08 1.04
C ALA A 188 5.92 -15.66 1.70
N ARG A 189 5.83 -15.57 3.02
CA ARG A 189 4.64 -15.99 3.78
C ARG A 189 3.43 -15.13 3.43
N LEU A 190 3.60 -13.81 3.30
CA LEU A 190 2.52 -12.92 2.86
C LEU A 190 2.02 -13.29 1.46
N GLU A 191 2.91 -13.57 0.52
CA GLU A 191 2.55 -13.99 -0.85
C GLU A 191 1.84 -15.34 -0.88
N ALA A 192 2.25 -16.27 -0.02
CA ALA A 192 1.67 -17.60 0.09
C ALA A 192 0.31 -17.62 0.81
N THR A 193 -0.05 -16.53 1.49
CA THR A 193 -1.30 -16.48 2.26
C THR A 193 -2.50 -16.54 1.32
N LYS A 194 -3.29 -17.61 1.45
CA LYS A 194 -4.53 -17.81 0.69
C LYS A 194 -5.62 -16.93 1.30
N ARG A 195 -6.23 -16.10 0.49
CA ARG A 195 -7.43 -15.36 0.88
C ARG A 195 -8.66 -16.26 0.77
N ALA A 196 -9.58 -16.15 1.73
CA ALA A 196 -10.89 -16.76 1.60
C ALA A 196 -11.65 -16.12 0.42
N ALA A 197 -12.44 -16.92 -0.30
CA ALA A 197 -13.32 -16.37 -1.33
C ALA A 197 -14.39 -15.49 -0.66
N LYS A 198 -14.75 -14.41 -1.32
CA LYS A 198 -15.88 -13.59 -0.90
C LYS A 198 -17.16 -14.31 -1.32
N ASN A 199 -17.98 -14.72 -0.35
CA ASN A 199 -19.31 -15.32 -0.60
C ASN A 199 -20.27 -14.27 -1.18
#